data_748b37eb7bdaeb01571b04c594136821
#
_entry.id   748b37eb7bdaeb01571b04c594136821
#
_cell.length_a   1.000
_cell.length_b   1.000
_cell.length_c   1.000
_cell.angle_alpha   90.00
_cell.angle_beta   90.00
_cell.angle_gamma   90.00
#
_symmetry.space_group_name_H-M   'P 1'
#
loop_
_entity.id
_entity.type
_entity.pdbx_description
1 polymer ?
#
loop_
_entity_poly.entity_id
_entity_poly.type
_entity_poly.pdbx_seq_one_letter_code
_entity_poly.pdbx_strand_id
1 'polypeptide(L)' 'MTLADLTRGQWGLVQGLSAQGTLRQRLLDLGLVPGTPVQALFAAKGGSPTAYYVRGSVFALRGDTASQVLVEPKEEAL' A
#
# COMPACT_ATOMS: atom_id res chain seq x y z
N MET A 1 -10.22 -5.69 0.47
CA MET A 1 -8.79 -6.07 0.37
C MET A 1 -7.93 -4.93 0.87
N THR A 2 -6.76 -5.22 1.41
CA THR A 2 -5.81 -4.23 1.90
C THR A 2 -4.49 -4.36 1.16
N LEU A 3 -3.59 -3.38 1.37
CA LEU A 3 -2.24 -3.45 0.78
C LEU A 3 -1.53 -4.75 1.14
N ALA A 4 -1.75 -5.25 2.36
CA ALA A 4 -1.11 -6.49 2.82
C ALA A 4 -1.52 -7.70 1.97
N ASP A 5 -2.63 -7.63 1.27
CA ASP A 5 -3.14 -8.72 0.44
C ASP A 5 -2.60 -8.70 -0.99
N LEU A 6 -1.97 -7.61 -1.41
CA LEU A 6 -1.43 -7.53 -2.77
C LEU A 6 -0.23 -8.46 -2.92
N THR A 7 -0.21 -9.20 -4.02
CA THR A 7 0.93 -10.07 -4.35
C THR A 7 1.97 -9.27 -5.13
N ARG A 8 3.19 -9.82 -5.20
CA ARG A 8 4.31 -9.17 -5.89
C ARG A 8 3.92 -8.75 -7.31
N GLY A 9 4.14 -7.49 -7.62
CA GLY A 9 3.85 -6.91 -8.93
C GLY A 9 2.41 -6.49 -9.13
N GLN A 10 1.51 -6.85 -8.21
CA GLN A 10 0.10 -6.52 -8.34
C GLN A 10 -0.15 -5.04 -8.04
N TRP A 11 -1.02 -4.44 -8.84
CA TRP A 11 -1.47 -3.07 -8.63
C TRP A 11 -2.77 -3.03 -7.84
N GLY A 12 -2.96 -1.96 -7.09
CA GLY A 12 -4.19 -1.67 -6.38
C GLY A 12 -4.50 -0.18 -6.45
N LEU A 13 -5.77 0.15 -6.30
CA LEU A 13 -6.21 1.54 -6.23
C LEU A 13 -6.64 1.81 -4.80
N VAL A 14 -6.03 2.81 -4.17
CA VAL A 14 -6.35 3.15 -2.79
C VAL A 14 -7.80 3.56 -2.67
N GLN A 15 -8.53 2.95 -1.75
CA GLN A 15 -9.94 3.25 -1.47
C GLN A 15 -10.09 4.11 -0.21
N GLY A 16 -9.27 3.85 0.79
CA GLY A 16 -9.33 4.57 2.05
C GLY A 16 -8.36 3.99 3.07
N LEU A 17 -8.40 4.56 4.26
CA LEU A 17 -7.54 4.15 5.36
C LEU A 17 -8.41 3.84 6.58
N SER A 18 -8.14 2.71 7.23
CA SER A 18 -8.71 2.43 8.54
C SER A 18 -7.85 2.97 9.67
N ALA A 19 -6.59 3.32 9.37
CA ALA A 19 -5.69 3.94 10.33
C ALA A 19 -6.21 5.29 10.81
N GLN A 20 -5.89 5.64 12.04
CA GLN A 20 -6.29 6.91 12.65
C GLN A 20 -5.09 7.62 13.25
N GLY A 21 -5.29 8.90 13.59
CA GLY A 21 -4.28 9.70 14.27
C GLY A 21 -3.02 9.90 13.45
N THR A 22 -1.89 9.82 14.11
CA THR A 22 -0.59 10.07 13.49
C THR A 22 -0.28 9.09 12.36
N LEU A 23 -0.65 7.82 12.53
CA LEU A 23 -0.42 6.83 11.48
C LEU A 23 -1.19 7.19 10.22
N ARG A 24 -2.45 7.59 10.36
CA ARG A 24 -3.26 8.01 9.22
C ARG A 24 -2.57 9.15 8.47
N GLN A 25 -2.11 10.16 9.19
CA GLN A 25 -1.45 11.31 8.58
C GLN A 25 -0.17 10.91 7.85
N ARG A 26 0.62 10.00 8.43
CA ARG A 26 1.83 9.50 7.77
C ARG A 26 1.53 8.78 6.47
N LEU A 27 0.48 7.95 6.46
CA LEU A 27 0.10 7.21 5.26
C LEU A 27 -0.36 8.16 4.16
N LEU A 28 -1.13 9.20 4.53
CA LEU A 28 -1.55 10.22 3.57
C LEU A 28 -0.35 10.98 3.02
N ASP A 29 0.61 11.30 3.86
CA ASP A 29 1.82 12.02 3.44
C ASP A 29 2.68 11.18 2.49
N LEU A 30 2.62 9.87 2.59
CA LEU A 30 3.29 8.96 1.64
C LEU A 30 2.58 8.93 0.28
N GLY A 31 1.41 9.53 0.17
CA GLY A 31 0.64 9.54 -1.06
C GLY A 31 -0.48 8.51 -1.12
N LEU A 32 -0.75 7.82 -0.02
CA LEU A 32 -1.80 6.79 0.02
C LEU A 32 -3.17 7.43 0.23
N VAL A 33 -3.55 8.27 -0.73
CA VAL A 33 -4.85 8.95 -0.72
C VAL A 33 -5.82 8.20 -1.65
N PRO A 34 -7.14 8.25 -1.38
CA PRO A 34 -8.12 7.59 -2.25
C PRO A 34 -7.93 7.96 -3.72
N GLY A 35 -7.98 6.96 -4.59
CA GLY A 35 -7.80 7.14 -6.01
C GLY A 35 -6.36 7.00 -6.49
N THR A 36 -5.39 6.82 -5.61
CA THR A 36 -3.98 6.70 -5.99
C THR A 36 -3.63 5.26 -6.32
N PRO A 37 -2.96 5.00 -7.46
CA PRO A 37 -2.44 3.67 -7.77
C PRO A 37 -1.24 3.33 -6.89
N VAL A 38 -1.17 2.08 -6.47
CA VAL A 38 -0.06 1.55 -5.68
C VAL A 38 0.30 0.17 -6.20
N GLN A 39 1.59 -0.14 -6.27
CA GLN A 39 2.06 -1.45 -6.68
C GLN A 39 2.87 -2.10 -5.58
N ALA A 40 2.58 -3.36 -5.30
CA ALA A 40 3.43 -4.16 -4.42
C ALA A 40 4.66 -4.60 -5.21
N LEU A 41 5.84 -4.30 -4.72
CA LEU A 41 7.08 -4.60 -5.44
C LEU A 41 7.70 -5.92 -4.98
N PHE A 42 8.13 -5.96 -3.73
CA PHE A 42 8.74 -7.14 -3.16
C PHE A 42 8.65 -7.10 -1.65
N ALA A 43 8.68 -8.28 -1.04
CA ALA A 43 8.66 -8.40 0.41
C ALA A 43 10.04 -8.79 0.90
N ALA A 44 10.38 -8.36 2.10
CA ALA A 44 11.58 -8.81 2.78
C ALA A 44 11.43 -10.30 3.10
N LYS A 45 12.56 -10.95 3.40
CA LYS A 45 12.57 -12.34 3.83
C LYS A 45 11.59 -12.51 4.99
N GLY A 46 10.69 -13.46 4.88
CA GLY A 46 9.64 -13.66 5.88
C GLY A 46 8.33 -12.93 5.57
N GLY A 47 8.27 -12.18 4.47
CA GLY A 47 7.03 -11.56 4.00
C GLY A 47 6.73 -10.17 4.53
N SER A 48 7.56 -9.63 5.43
CA SER A 48 7.35 -8.29 5.98
C SER A 48 8.69 -7.69 6.38
N PRO A 49 8.90 -6.38 6.14
CA PRO A 49 8.01 -5.45 5.45
C PRO A 49 7.94 -5.69 3.93
N THR A 50 6.95 -5.13 3.29
CA THR A 50 6.80 -5.16 1.83
C THR A 50 7.08 -3.77 1.27
N ALA A 51 7.78 -3.70 0.15
CA ALA A 51 8.04 -2.44 -0.54
C ALA A 51 6.89 -2.16 -1.51
N TYR A 52 6.46 -0.90 -1.52
CA TYR A 52 5.38 -0.42 -2.39
C TYR A 52 5.85 0.76 -3.22
N TYR A 53 5.33 0.85 -4.43
CA TYR A 53 5.60 1.96 -5.35
C TYR A 53 4.35 2.85 -5.42
N VAL A 54 4.52 4.12 -5.12
CA VAL A 54 3.44 5.11 -5.16
C VAL A 54 4.00 6.42 -5.68
N ARG A 55 3.46 6.91 -6.81
CA ARG A 55 3.80 8.22 -7.36
C ARG A 55 5.29 8.48 -7.51
N GLY A 56 6.03 7.49 -7.98
CA GLY A 56 7.46 7.63 -8.21
C GLY A 56 8.33 7.40 -6.98
N SER A 57 7.73 7.12 -5.83
CA SER A 57 8.46 6.83 -4.59
C SER A 57 8.30 5.37 -4.20
N VAL A 58 9.31 4.84 -3.55
CA VAL A 58 9.28 3.48 -3.00
C VAL A 58 9.46 3.57 -1.49
N PHE A 59 8.61 2.88 -0.76
CA PHE A 59 8.73 2.79 0.70
C PHE A 59 8.29 1.42 1.17
N ALA A 60 8.68 1.05 2.37
CA ALA A 60 8.33 -0.24 2.94
C ALA A 60 7.34 -0.08 4.09
N LEU A 61 6.36 -0.97 4.15
CA LEU A 61 5.39 -1.01 5.23
C LEU A 61 5.33 -2.41 5.81
N ARG A 62 5.21 -2.49 7.12
CA ARG A 62 4.94 -3.74 7.80
C ARG A 62 3.53 -4.19 7.52
N GLY A 63 3.29 -5.51 7.66
CA GLY A 63 1.98 -6.07 7.37
C GLY A 63 0.85 -5.47 8.21
N ASP A 64 1.09 -5.19 9.48
CA ASP A 64 0.09 -4.58 10.35
C ASP A 64 -0.29 -3.17 9.91
N THR A 65 0.65 -2.41 9.35
CA THR A 65 0.39 -1.08 8.80
C THR A 65 -0.28 -1.18 7.43
N ALA A 66 0.24 -2.05 6.56
CA ALA A 66 -0.32 -2.23 5.22
C ALA A 66 -1.77 -2.71 5.26
N SER A 67 -2.14 -3.48 6.28
CA SER A 67 -3.51 -3.96 6.45
C SER A 67 -4.51 -2.85 6.77
N GLN A 68 -4.02 -1.65 7.07
CA GLN A 68 -4.88 -0.49 7.36
C GLN A 68 -5.09 0.41 6.15
N VAL A 69 -4.62 0.00 4.98
CA VAL A 69 -4.84 0.71 3.72
C VAL A 69 -5.74 -0.15 2.85
N LEU A 70 -6.97 0.33 2.62
CA LEU A 70 -7.95 -0.40 1.82
C LEU A 70 -7.70 -0.13 0.34
N VAL A 71 -7.66 -1.19 -0.46
CA VAL A 71 -7.40 -1.08 -1.89
C VAL A 71 -8.36 -1.94 -2.71
N GLU A 72 -8.57 -1.52 -3.94
CA GLU A 72 -9.24 -2.33 -4.95
C GLU A 72 -8.15 -2.88 -5.87
N PRO A 73 -8.03 -4.22 -6.00
CA PRO A 73 -6.99 -4.79 -6.86
C PRO A 73 -7.23 -4.48 -8.32
N LYS A 74 -6.14 -4.21 -9.05
CA LYS A 74 -6.16 -3.99 -10.50
C LYS A 74 -5.18 -4.96 -11.13
N GLU A 75 -5.54 -5.47 -12.30
CA GLU A 75 -4.70 -6.44 -13.00
C GLU A 75 -3.56 -5.77 -13.77
N GLU A 76 -3.74 -4.53 -14.18
CA GLU A 76 -2.78 -3.81 -15.01
C GLU A 76 -2.34 -2.52 -14.32
N ALA A 77 -1.18 -2.02 -14.76
CA ALA A 77 -0.66 -0.74 -14.30
C ALA A 77 -1.68 0.37 -14.65
N LEU A 78 -1.86 1.25 -13.72
CA LEU A 78 -2.82 2.35 -13.85
C LEU A 78 -2.13 3.64 -14.30
#